data_8f8d30d93dae578fcd20532611b8d26c
#
_entry.id   8f8d30d93dae578fcd20532611b8d26c
#
_cell.length_a   1.000
_cell.length_b   1.000
_cell.length_c   1.000
_cell.angle_alpha   90.00
_cell.angle_beta   90.00
_cell.angle_gamma   90.00
#
_symmetry.space_group_name_H-M   'P 1'
#
loop_
_entity.id
_entity.type
_entity.pdbx_description
1 polymer ?
#
loop_
_entity_poly.entity_id
_entity_poly.type
_entity_poly.pdbx_seq_one_letter_code
_entity_poly.pdbx_strand_id
1 'polypeptide(L)'
;HLYFLSRDELRGRAPGTPGADLAAEYIKSQFIEIGLEPVGASYFQEVPMVGVTPDPEALSLAFETEGARLPAEYPGDAVIWPGAAASSIQLDGELVFVGYGIRAPEWEGDDFKGRSLEGKVAVFLVGEPPAPPDEPGLFDGRALTYYGRWSYKLEEARRRGAAGALIIHTEEDAGYGWSVVQSSWMGEQLMLRQDADDPGAVMVNGWLTREYGRRVLAQA
;
A
#
# COMPACT_ATOMS: atom_id res chain seq x y z
N HIS A 1 1.22 -20.35 -24.70
CA HIS A 1 1.77 -19.66 -23.50
C HIS A 1 0.81 -19.82 -22.32
N LEU A 2 -0.45 -19.34 -22.43
CA LEU A 2 -1.41 -19.36 -21.31
C LEU A 2 -1.55 -20.75 -20.67
N TYR A 3 -1.76 -21.80 -21.50
CA TYR A 3 -1.88 -23.18 -21.01
C TYR A 3 -0.69 -23.63 -20.16
N PHE A 4 0.54 -23.30 -20.55
CA PHE A 4 1.73 -23.66 -19.78
C PHE A 4 1.82 -22.83 -18.48
N LEU A 5 1.67 -21.52 -18.60
CA LEU A 5 1.85 -20.63 -17.45
C LEU A 5 0.74 -20.73 -16.38
N SER A 6 -0.42 -21.31 -16.73
CA SER A 6 -1.54 -21.52 -15.79
C SER A 6 -1.59 -22.92 -15.17
N ARG A 7 -0.58 -23.78 -15.40
CA ARG A 7 -0.57 -25.15 -14.87
C ARG A 7 -0.39 -25.20 -13.36
N ASP A 8 -1.04 -26.15 -12.74
CA ASP A 8 -0.98 -26.36 -11.28
C ASP A 8 0.42 -26.71 -10.79
N GLU A 9 1.25 -27.32 -11.63
CA GLU A 9 2.63 -27.66 -11.32
C GLU A 9 3.50 -26.42 -11.04
N LEU A 10 3.11 -25.26 -11.56
CA LEU A 10 3.79 -23.99 -11.29
C LEU A 10 3.36 -23.33 -9.96
N ARG A 11 2.36 -23.89 -9.27
CA ARG A 11 1.91 -23.50 -7.93
C ARG A 11 1.74 -21.98 -7.75
N GLY A 12 1.15 -21.31 -8.76
CA GLY A 12 0.90 -19.87 -8.72
C GLY A 12 2.11 -18.98 -9.04
N ARG A 13 3.31 -19.50 -9.17
CA ARG A 13 4.53 -18.77 -9.59
C ARG A 13 4.90 -17.60 -8.67
N ALA A 14 4.68 -17.76 -7.36
CA ALA A 14 5.09 -16.72 -6.41
C ALA A 14 6.62 -16.49 -6.49
N PRO A 15 7.10 -15.26 -6.39
CA PRO A 15 8.52 -14.96 -6.41
C PRO A 15 9.30 -15.79 -5.37
N GLY A 16 10.50 -16.24 -5.73
CA GLY A 16 11.33 -17.09 -4.85
C GLY A 16 10.90 -18.55 -4.78
N THR A 17 9.97 -19.01 -5.63
CA THR A 17 9.55 -20.40 -5.70
C THR A 17 10.01 -21.11 -6.97
N PRO A 18 10.18 -22.44 -6.95
CA PRO A 18 10.51 -23.20 -8.16
C PRO A 18 9.51 -23.00 -9.32
N GLY A 19 8.24 -22.69 -9.01
CA GLY A 19 7.24 -22.40 -10.03
C GLY A 19 7.50 -21.08 -10.75
N ALA A 20 8.00 -20.06 -10.03
CA ALA A 20 8.44 -18.82 -10.64
C ALA A 20 9.65 -19.03 -11.53
N ASP A 21 10.64 -19.80 -11.07
CA ASP A 21 11.86 -20.11 -11.84
C ASP A 21 11.53 -20.84 -13.15
N LEU A 22 10.66 -21.85 -13.09
CA LEU A 22 10.20 -22.57 -14.28
C LEU A 22 9.43 -21.67 -15.25
N ALA A 23 8.61 -20.76 -14.73
CA ALA A 23 7.90 -19.79 -15.58
C ALA A 23 8.87 -18.82 -16.25
N ALA A 24 9.87 -18.34 -15.52
CA ALA A 24 10.91 -17.45 -16.04
C ALA A 24 11.75 -18.13 -17.13
N GLU A 25 12.19 -19.37 -16.93
CA GLU A 25 12.91 -20.15 -17.93
C GLU A 25 12.06 -20.42 -19.18
N TYR A 26 10.75 -20.69 -19.00
CA TYR A 26 9.83 -20.81 -20.13
C TYR A 26 9.75 -19.51 -20.94
N ILE A 27 9.58 -18.36 -20.28
CA ILE A 27 9.51 -17.06 -20.95
C ILE A 27 10.80 -16.78 -21.70
N LYS A 28 11.96 -17.03 -21.09
CA LYS A 28 13.27 -16.93 -21.73
C LYS A 28 13.35 -17.79 -23.00
N SER A 29 12.90 -19.06 -22.94
CA SER A 29 12.90 -19.93 -24.11
C SER A 29 12.08 -19.36 -25.27
N GLN A 30 10.95 -18.72 -24.94
CA GLN A 30 10.11 -18.07 -25.95
C GLN A 30 10.76 -16.81 -26.54
N PHE A 31 11.46 -16.03 -25.73
CA PHE A 31 12.24 -14.88 -26.23
C PHE A 31 13.33 -15.30 -27.21
N ILE A 32 14.04 -16.38 -26.91
CA ILE A 32 15.04 -16.96 -27.80
C ILE A 32 14.40 -17.44 -29.12
N GLU A 33 13.26 -18.15 -29.02
CA GLU A 33 12.55 -18.70 -30.19
C GLU A 33 12.10 -17.61 -31.16
N ILE A 34 11.63 -16.46 -30.66
CA ILE A 34 11.22 -15.33 -31.52
C ILE A 34 12.36 -14.39 -31.90
N GLY A 35 13.60 -14.72 -31.54
CA GLY A 35 14.79 -13.99 -31.93
C GLY A 35 15.08 -12.71 -31.15
N LEU A 36 14.51 -12.54 -29.94
CA LEU A 36 14.92 -11.45 -29.06
C LEU A 36 16.31 -11.74 -28.48
N GLU A 37 17.11 -10.71 -28.38
CA GLU A 37 18.43 -10.76 -27.74
C GLU A 37 18.34 -10.34 -26.27
N PRO A 38 19.22 -10.87 -25.40
CA PRO A 38 19.24 -10.46 -24.01
C PRO A 38 19.70 -9.01 -23.84
N VAL A 39 19.26 -8.35 -22.79
CA VAL A 39 19.81 -7.05 -22.39
C VAL A 39 21.13 -7.31 -21.65
N GLY A 40 22.24 -6.91 -22.24
CA GLY A 40 23.58 -7.25 -21.72
C GLY A 40 23.90 -8.74 -21.87
N ALA A 41 24.26 -9.42 -20.79
CA ALA A 41 24.72 -10.82 -20.81
C ALA A 41 23.61 -11.83 -20.46
N SER A 42 22.43 -11.41 -20.09
CA SER A 42 21.38 -12.29 -19.53
C SER A 42 19.98 -11.84 -19.93
N TYR A 43 19.07 -12.83 -20.08
CA TYR A 43 17.63 -12.57 -20.16
C TYR A 43 17.01 -12.32 -18.78
N PHE A 44 17.76 -12.52 -17.70
CA PHE A 44 17.30 -12.32 -16.34
C PHE A 44 17.98 -11.11 -15.72
N GLN A 45 17.18 -10.37 -14.95
CA GLN A 45 17.64 -9.37 -14.00
C GLN A 45 17.36 -9.90 -12.59
N GLU A 46 18.39 -9.98 -11.78
CA GLU A 46 18.23 -10.31 -10.37
C GLU A 46 17.58 -9.14 -9.60
N VAL A 47 16.57 -9.47 -8.81
CA VAL A 47 15.87 -8.51 -7.95
C VAL A 47 16.00 -8.99 -6.51
N PRO A 48 16.91 -8.40 -5.71
CA PRO A 48 17.06 -8.78 -4.32
C PRO A 48 15.83 -8.38 -3.50
N MET A 49 15.21 -9.38 -2.86
CA MET A 49 13.99 -9.21 -2.08
C MET A 49 14.18 -9.70 -0.64
N VAL A 50 13.37 -9.16 0.25
CA VAL A 50 13.26 -9.58 1.65
C VAL A 50 11.80 -9.95 1.93
N GLY A 51 11.56 -11.14 2.47
CA GLY A 51 10.25 -11.55 2.96
C GLY A 51 10.04 -11.03 4.39
N VAL A 52 8.90 -10.42 4.63
CA VAL A 52 8.47 -9.97 5.95
C VAL A 52 7.11 -10.58 6.24
N THR A 53 7.03 -11.33 7.33
CA THR A 53 5.79 -11.93 7.81
C THR A 53 5.40 -11.24 9.12
N PRO A 54 4.22 -10.62 9.22
CA PRO A 54 3.77 -10.04 10.47
C PRO A 54 3.50 -11.14 11.51
N ASP A 55 3.85 -10.86 12.77
CA ASP A 55 3.45 -11.68 13.90
C ASP A 55 2.14 -11.11 14.49
N PRO A 56 0.97 -11.76 14.29
CA PRO A 56 -0.30 -11.24 14.75
C PRO A 56 -0.39 -11.05 16.27
N GLU A 57 0.36 -11.83 17.04
CA GLU A 57 0.36 -11.74 18.51
C GLU A 57 1.18 -10.54 19.01
N ALA A 58 2.16 -10.11 18.23
CA ALA A 58 3.01 -8.95 18.55
C ALA A 58 2.45 -7.62 17.97
N LEU A 59 1.47 -7.69 17.06
CA LEU A 59 0.88 -6.49 16.47
C LEU A 59 -0.05 -5.78 17.45
N SER A 60 0.17 -4.49 17.64
CA SER A 60 -0.74 -3.63 18.39
C SER A 60 -0.84 -2.26 17.74
N LEU A 61 -2.07 -1.76 17.66
CA LEU A 61 -2.39 -0.40 17.23
C LEU A 61 -3.42 0.18 18.21
N ALA A 62 -3.18 1.39 18.67
CA ALA A 62 -4.17 2.12 19.45
C ALA A 62 -4.06 3.62 19.14
N PHE A 63 -5.19 4.31 19.18
CA PHE A 63 -5.24 5.77 19.15
C PHE A 63 -5.54 6.29 20.54
N GLU A 64 -4.83 7.34 20.95
CA GLU A 64 -4.99 7.95 22.26
C GLU A 64 -5.40 9.42 22.11
N THR A 65 -6.34 9.85 22.91
CA THR A 65 -6.78 11.24 23.08
C THR A 65 -6.77 11.60 24.55
N GLU A 66 -7.00 12.89 24.91
CA GLU A 66 -6.98 13.34 26.32
C GLU A 66 -7.92 12.60 27.30
N GLY A 67 -8.77 11.73 26.83
CA GLY A 67 -9.71 11.01 27.70
C GLY A 67 -10.01 9.58 27.32
N ALA A 68 -9.43 9.08 26.22
CA ALA A 68 -9.75 7.76 25.72
C ALA A 68 -8.57 7.08 25.02
N ARG A 69 -8.50 5.77 25.17
CA ARG A 69 -7.67 4.90 24.36
C ARG A 69 -8.54 3.98 23.54
N LEU A 70 -8.34 3.98 22.22
CA LEU A 70 -9.05 3.14 21.28
C LEU A 70 -8.09 2.09 20.73
N PRO A 71 -8.03 0.89 21.28
CA PRO A 71 -7.29 -0.20 20.67
C PRO A 71 -8.01 -0.69 19.42
N ALA A 72 -7.24 -1.05 18.38
CA ALA A 72 -7.73 -1.73 17.21
C ALA A 72 -7.65 -3.23 17.37
N GLU A 73 -8.66 -3.96 16.96
CA GLU A 73 -8.61 -5.40 16.78
C GLU A 73 -7.89 -5.74 15.46
N TYR A 74 -6.82 -6.55 15.53
CA TYR A 74 -6.17 -7.08 14.35
C TYR A 74 -6.71 -8.49 14.04
N PRO A 75 -7.11 -8.81 12.80
CA PRO A 75 -7.21 -7.94 11.62
C PRO A 75 -8.62 -7.35 11.42
N GLY A 76 -9.45 -7.33 12.45
CA GLY A 76 -10.86 -6.92 12.38
C GLY A 76 -11.04 -5.43 12.09
N ASP A 77 -10.35 -4.58 12.85
CA ASP A 77 -10.43 -3.12 12.74
C ASP A 77 -9.33 -2.53 11.85
N ALA A 78 -8.15 -3.15 11.88
CA ALA A 78 -6.98 -2.66 11.18
C ALA A 78 -6.09 -3.80 10.66
N VAL A 79 -5.38 -3.50 9.56
CA VAL A 79 -4.27 -4.31 9.04
C VAL A 79 -3.10 -3.38 8.83
N ILE A 80 -1.95 -3.69 9.45
CA ILE A 80 -0.74 -2.87 9.37
C ILE A 80 0.47 -3.69 8.92
N TRP A 81 1.38 -3.04 8.21
CA TRP A 81 2.64 -3.64 7.76
C TRP A 81 3.77 -2.62 7.77
N PRO A 82 5.03 -3.06 7.85
CA PRO A 82 6.18 -2.16 7.82
C PRO A 82 6.33 -1.51 6.44
N GLY A 83 6.83 -0.29 6.38
CA GLY A 83 7.19 0.38 5.14
C GLY A 83 8.55 -0.05 4.60
N ALA A 84 9.40 -0.63 5.47
CA ALA A 84 10.68 -1.22 5.12
C ALA A 84 10.89 -2.51 5.93
N ALA A 85 11.77 -3.40 5.46
CA ALA A 85 12.06 -4.64 6.16
C ALA A 85 12.74 -4.34 7.52
N ALA A 86 12.07 -4.74 8.60
CA ALA A 86 12.56 -4.59 9.97
C ALA A 86 12.08 -5.75 10.83
N SER A 87 12.86 -6.12 11.85
CA SER A 87 12.50 -7.18 12.80
C SER A 87 11.46 -6.73 13.83
N SER A 88 11.39 -5.43 14.10
CA SER A 88 10.36 -4.80 14.93
C SER A 88 10.27 -3.31 14.62
N ILE A 89 9.09 -2.74 14.77
CA ILE A 89 8.84 -1.32 14.62
C ILE A 89 7.98 -0.85 15.80
N GLN A 90 8.36 0.27 16.37
CA GLN A 90 7.54 0.99 17.32
C GLN A 90 7.40 2.42 16.82
N LEU A 91 6.17 2.88 16.67
CA LEU A 91 5.83 4.22 16.23
C LEU A 91 4.84 4.84 17.22
N ASP A 92 5.22 5.99 17.74
CA ASP A 92 4.35 6.90 18.48
C ASP A 92 4.39 8.26 17.77
N GLY A 93 3.25 8.82 17.43
CA GLY A 93 3.20 10.03 16.63
C GLY A 93 1.82 10.68 16.59
N GLU A 94 1.84 11.99 16.41
CA GLU A 94 0.63 12.80 16.22
C GLU A 94 -0.12 12.34 14.96
N LEU A 95 -1.44 12.19 15.07
CA LEU A 95 -2.32 11.85 13.96
C LEU A 95 -2.74 13.10 13.18
N VAL A 96 -2.64 13.05 11.85
CA VAL A 96 -3.13 14.11 10.97
C VAL A 96 -4.07 13.53 9.92
N PHE A 97 -5.36 13.86 10.02
CA PHE A 97 -6.32 13.53 8.98
C PHE A 97 -6.23 14.51 7.81
N VAL A 98 -6.05 14.00 6.61
CA VAL A 98 -5.82 14.78 5.39
C VAL A 98 -6.88 14.57 4.29
N GLY A 99 -8.04 14.01 4.65
CA GLY A 99 -9.07 13.71 3.65
C GLY A 99 -8.57 12.67 2.64
N TYR A 100 -8.75 12.92 1.36
CA TYR A 100 -8.19 12.06 0.32
C TYR A 100 -6.68 12.21 0.14
N GLY A 101 -6.07 13.26 0.72
CA GLY A 101 -4.63 13.52 0.65
C GLY A 101 -4.14 13.72 -0.78
N ILE A 102 -4.87 14.43 -1.57
CA ILE A 102 -4.57 14.72 -2.97
C ILE A 102 -3.94 16.10 -3.10
N ARG A 103 -2.88 16.17 -3.91
CA ARG A 103 -2.35 17.42 -4.45
C ARG A 103 -2.36 17.34 -5.97
N ALA A 104 -3.35 17.97 -6.56
CA ALA A 104 -3.61 17.98 -8.00
C ALA A 104 -3.67 19.44 -8.48
N PRO A 105 -2.54 20.07 -8.82
CA PRO A 105 -2.49 21.47 -9.24
C PRO A 105 -3.35 21.77 -10.47
N GLU A 106 -3.51 20.80 -11.37
CA GLU A 106 -4.34 20.88 -12.57
C GLU A 106 -5.84 20.96 -12.27
N TRP A 107 -6.25 20.54 -11.05
CA TRP A 107 -7.62 20.63 -10.54
C TRP A 107 -7.75 21.67 -9.42
N GLU A 108 -6.73 22.52 -9.23
CA GLU A 108 -6.62 23.49 -8.14
C GLU A 108 -6.80 22.87 -6.73
N GLY A 109 -6.55 21.53 -6.62
CA GLY A 109 -6.76 20.73 -5.41
C GLY A 109 -5.51 20.60 -4.56
N ASP A 110 -5.61 20.92 -3.25
CA ASP A 110 -4.60 20.63 -2.24
C ASP A 110 -5.27 20.33 -0.88
N ASP A 111 -5.40 19.04 -0.56
CA ASP A 111 -5.98 18.60 0.72
C ASP A 111 -5.08 18.91 1.91
N PHE A 112 -3.79 19.09 1.67
CA PHE A 112 -2.84 19.34 2.77
C PHE A 112 -2.89 20.77 3.29
N LYS A 113 -3.20 21.76 2.44
CA LYS A 113 -3.37 23.17 2.82
C LYS A 113 -2.22 23.72 3.68
N GLY A 114 -0.97 23.34 3.31
CA GLY A 114 0.24 23.75 4.01
C GLY A 114 0.53 23.00 5.33
N ARG A 115 -0.28 22.00 5.71
CA ARG A 115 0.00 21.18 6.91
C ARG A 115 1.24 20.32 6.69
N SER A 116 2.11 20.28 7.70
CA SER A 116 3.26 19.38 7.71
C SER A 116 2.87 17.98 8.16
N LEU A 117 3.39 16.97 7.49
CA LEU A 117 3.29 15.55 7.90
C LEU A 117 4.61 15.03 8.48
N GLU A 118 5.64 15.87 8.54
CA GLU A 118 6.97 15.46 9.01
C GLU A 118 6.90 14.80 10.39
N GLY A 119 7.34 13.54 10.47
CA GLY A 119 7.34 12.74 11.69
C GLY A 119 5.96 12.33 12.22
N LYS A 120 4.86 12.63 11.51
CA LYS A 120 3.49 12.37 11.94
C LYS A 120 2.90 11.13 11.28
N VAL A 121 1.76 10.67 11.78
CA VAL A 121 0.96 9.61 11.17
C VAL A 121 -0.17 10.22 10.36
N ALA A 122 -0.07 10.11 9.03
CA ALA A 122 -1.10 10.60 8.12
C ALA A 122 -2.26 9.61 8.02
N VAL A 123 -3.50 10.10 8.08
CA VAL A 123 -4.70 9.31 7.84
C VAL A 123 -5.43 9.83 6.61
N PHE A 124 -5.67 8.91 5.68
CA PHE A 124 -6.28 9.16 4.37
C PHE A 124 -7.63 8.47 4.25
N LEU A 125 -8.47 8.97 3.37
CA LEU A 125 -9.56 8.22 2.77
C LEU A 125 -9.03 7.50 1.52
N VAL A 126 -9.48 6.27 1.29
CA VAL A 126 -9.26 5.59 0.00
C VAL A 126 -10.09 6.27 -1.08
N GLY A 127 -9.65 6.17 -2.34
CA GLY A 127 -10.36 6.78 -3.46
C GLY A 127 -10.01 8.26 -3.64
N GLU A 128 -10.89 8.96 -4.31
CA GLU A 128 -10.78 10.38 -4.64
C GLU A 128 -12.16 11.05 -4.52
N PRO A 129 -12.23 12.38 -4.42
CA PRO A 129 -13.51 13.08 -4.33
C PRO A 129 -14.42 12.72 -5.51
N PRO A 130 -15.70 12.38 -5.27
CA PRO A 130 -16.64 12.19 -6.37
C PRO A 130 -16.81 13.50 -7.15
N ALA A 131 -16.85 13.39 -8.48
CA ALA A 131 -17.11 14.54 -9.33
C ALA A 131 -18.50 15.12 -9.00
N PRO A 132 -18.59 16.41 -8.63
CA PRO A 132 -19.88 17.02 -8.36
C PRO A 132 -20.68 17.22 -9.66
N PRO A 133 -22.02 17.38 -9.60
CA PRO A 133 -22.86 17.53 -10.77
C PRO A 133 -22.52 18.72 -11.68
N ASP A 134 -21.99 19.79 -11.14
CA ASP A 134 -21.54 20.98 -11.83
C ASP A 134 -20.13 20.87 -12.42
N GLU A 135 -19.33 19.89 -11.96
CA GLU A 135 -18.01 19.57 -12.50
C GLU A 135 -17.87 18.06 -12.79
N PRO A 136 -18.63 17.52 -13.75
CA PRO A 136 -18.69 16.07 -13.97
C PRO A 136 -17.37 15.47 -14.52
N GLY A 137 -16.44 16.30 -14.95
CA GLY A 137 -15.11 15.90 -15.40
C GLY A 137 -14.02 15.95 -14.33
N LEU A 138 -14.33 16.40 -13.11
CA LEU A 138 -13.36 16.44 -12.02
C LEU A 138 -12.79 15.03 -11.78
N PHE A 139 -11.48 14.89 -11.71
CA PHE A 139 -10.77 13.60 -11.60
C PHE A 139 -11.25 12.56 -12.63
N ASP A 140 -11.42 12.96 -13.90
CA ASP A 140 -11.93 12.10 -14.98
C ASP A 140 -13.34 11.49 -14.73
N GLY A 141 -14.13 12.10 -13.86
CA GLY A 141 -15.52 11.76 -13.61
C GLY A 141 -15.70 10.47 -12.83
N ARG A 142 -15.99 9.34 -13.50
CA ARG A 142 -16.19 8.04 -12.85
C ARG A 142 -14.99 7.11 -12.91
N ALA A 143 -13.96 7.47 -13.69
CA ALA A 143 -12.75 6.69 -13.78
C ALA A 143 -11.88 6.97 -12.55
N LEU A 144 -11.36 5.91 -11.93
CA LEU A 144 -10.39 6.07 -10.85
C LEU A 144 -9.06 6.57 -11.42
N THR A 145 -8.67 7.79 -11.08
CA THR A 145 -7.37 8.34 -11.46
C THR A 145 -6.24 7.76 -10.58
N TYR A 146 -4.99 8.14 -10.89
CA TYR A 146 -3.87 7.75 -10.04
C TYR A 146 -3.98 8.33 -8.62
N TYR A 147 -4.58 9.50 -8.47
CA TYR A 147 -4.81 10.14 -7.17
C TYR A 147 -5.70 9.31 -6.23
N GLY A 148 -6.66 8.56 -6.76
CA GLY A 148 -7.54 7.70 -5.98
C GLY A 148 -6.90 6.40 -5.52
N ARG A 149 -5.73 6.02 -6.06
CA ARG A 149 -5.06 4.78 -5.70
C ARG A 149 -4.45 4.84 -4.30
N TRP A 150 -4.56 3.74 -3.57
CA TRP A 150 -3.94 3.63 -2.24
C TRP A 150 -2.41 3.80 -2.28
N SER A 151 -1.75 3.34 -3.36
CA SER A 151 -0.31 3.54 -3.55
C SER A 151 0.07 5.02 -3.61
N TYR A 152 -0.74 5.87 -4.28
CA TYR A 152 -0.53 7.31 -4.28
C TYR A 152 -0.55 7.92 -2.87
N LYS A 153 -1.45 7.45 -1.98
CA LYS A 153 -1.55 7.93 -0.60
C LYS A 153 -0.25 7.65 0.17
N LEU A 154 0.29 6.44 0.02
CA LEU A 154 1.55 6.07 0.67
C LEU A 154 2.74 6.83 0.10
N GLU A 155 2.78 7.04 -1.21
CA GLU A 155 3.82 7.86 -1.85
C GLU A 155 3.75 9.32 -1.40
N GLU A 156 2.55 9.88 -1.25
CA GLU A 156 2.37 11.25 -0.81
C GLU A 156 2.75 11.42 0.67
N ALA A 157 2.42 10.43 1.52
CA ALA A 157 2.90 10.37 2.90
C ALA A 157 4.44 10.40 2.96
N ARG A 158 5.08 9.54 2.15
CA ARG A 158 6.54 9.47 2.05
C ARG A 158 7.15 10.81 1.59
N ARG A 159 6.63 11.40 0.50
CA ARG A 159 7.13 12.69 -0.03
C ARG A 159 7.06 13.81 0.98
N ARG A 160 6.18 13.71 1.99
CA ARG A 160 5.95 14.72 3.03
C ARG A 160 6.58 14.38 4.37
N GLY A 161 7.42 13.33 4.42
CA GLY A 161 8.15 12.94 5.63
C GLY A 161 7.28 12.33 6.72
N ALA A 162 6.11 11.79 6.40
CA ALA A 162 5.27 11.12 7.39
C ALA A 162 5.96 9.89 7.95
N ALA A 163 5.87 9.69 9.26
CA ALA A 163 6.38 8.48 9.92
C ALA A 163 5.44 7.28 9.75
N GLY A 164 4.14 7.52 9.64
CA GLY A 164 3.11 6.50 9.39
C GLY A 164 2.08 6.94 8.37
N ALA A 165 1.45 5.97 7.69
CA ALA A 165 0.37 6.21 6.74
C ALA A 165 -0.74 5.17 6.91
N LEU A 166 -1.94 5.63 7.25
CA LEU A 166 -3.11 4.80 7.46
C LEU A 166 -4.23 5.23 6.51
N ILE A 167 -4.87 4.26 5.86
CA ILE A 167 -5.91 4.52 4.88
C ILE A 167 -7.23 3.94 5.39
N ILE A 168 -8.25 4.78 5.50
CA ILE A 168 -9.60 4.34 5.86
C ILE A 168 -10.23 3.72 4.61
N HIS A 169 -10.58 2.43 4.73
CA HIS A 169 -11.17 1.63 3.68
C HIS A 169 -12.68 1.84 3.62
N THR A 170 -13.20 2.01 2.39
CA THR A 170 -14.62 1.85 2.07
C THR A 170 -14.75 0.93 0.88
N GLU A 171 -15.74 0.04 0.87
CA GLU A 171 -15.95 -0.89 -0.25
C GLU A 171 -16.34 -0.15 -1.54
N GLU A 172 -17.06 0.96 -1.40
CA GLU A 172 -17.52 1.79 -2.51
C GLU A 172 -16.34 2.40 -3.29
N ASP A 173 -15.39 2.99 -2.57
CA ASP A 173 -14.26 3.70 -3.19
C ASP A 173 -13.09 2.77 -3.52
N ALA A 174 -12.90 1.70 -2.75
CA ALA A 174 -11.86 0.70 -3.01
C ALA A 174 -12.24 -0.25 -4.16
N GLY A 175 -13.54 -0.55 -4.32
CA GLY A 175 -14.04 -1.52 -5.29
C GLY A 175 -13.90 -2.98 -4.84
N TYR A 176 -13.54 -3.23 -3.57
CA TYR A 176 -13.41 -4.57 -2.97
C TYR A 176 -13.68 -4.52 -1.46
N GLY A 177 -14.10 -5.66 -0.90
CA GLY A 177 -14.40 -5.78 0.52
C GLY A 177 -13.17 -5.89 1.42
N TRP A 178 -13.38 -5.72 2.72
CA TRP A 178 -12.32 -5.79 3.75
C TRP A 178 -11.55 -7.12 3.76
N SER A 179 -12.20 -8.23 3.41
CA SER A 179 -11.54 -9.54 3.31
C SER A 179 -10.38 -9.58 2.32
N VAL A 180 -10.42 -8.74 1.27
CA VAL A 180 -9.31 -8.60 0.31
C VAL A 180 -8.13 -7.92 0.98
N VAL A 181 -8.36 -6.88 1.78
CA VAL A 181 -7.30 -6.22 2.57
C VAL A 181 -6.64 -7.23 3.50
N GLN A 182 -7.44 -7.98 4.25
CA GLN A 182 -6.93 -9.00 5.17
C GLN A 182 -6.07 -10.05 4.43
N SER A 183 -6.61 -10.66 3.37
CA SER A 183 -5.90 -11.71 2.62
C SER A 183 -4.63 -11.21 1.93
N SER A 184 -4.58 -9.93 1.56
CA SER A 184 -3.43 -9.33 0.89
C SER A 184 -2.26 -9.04 1.82
N TRP A 185 -2.51 -8.73 3.10
CA TRP A 185 -1.49 -8.19 4.00
C TRP A 185 -1.19 -9.03 5.24
N MET A 186 -1.98 -10.09 5.51
CA MET A 186 -1.76 -10.97 6.66
C MET A 186 -0.65 -12.01 6.44
N GLY A 187 -0.30 -12.30 5.18
CA GLY A 187 0.75 -13.24 4.81
C GLY A 187 2.11 -12.59 4.65
N GLU A 188 3.07 -13.38 4.19
CA GLU A 188 4.40 -12.90 3.82
C GLU A 188 4.31 -11.81 2.75
N GLN A 189 4.97 -10.69 2.99
CA GLN A 189 5.15 -9.60 2.06
C GLN A 189 6.58 -9.58 1.54
N LEU A 190 6.73 -9.66 0.22
CA LEU A 190 8.02 -9.55 -0.43
C LEU A 190 8.30 -8.08 -0.76
N MET A 191 9.37 -7.56 -0.18
CA MET A 191 9.80 -6.17 -0.36
C MET A 191 11.13 -6.15 -1.09
N LEU A 192 11.35 -5.13 -1.92
CA LEU A 192 12.68 -4.89 -2.47
C LEU A 192 13.65 -4.64 -1.32
N ARG A 193 14.84 -5.24 -1.40
CA ARG A 193 15.91 -4.89 -0.46
C ARG A 193 16.27 -3.43 -0.71
N GLN A 194 16.03 -2.60 0.28
CA GLN A 194 16.39 -1.19 0.23
C GLN A 194 17.88 -1.05 0.56
N ASP A 195 18.53 -0.10 -0.10
CA ASP A 195 19.87 0.33 0.32
C ASP A 195 19.76 1.03 1.68
N ALA A 196 20.81 0.88 2.50
CA ALA A 196 20.86 1.46 3.85
C ALA A 196 20.71 3.00 3.86
N ASP A 197 20.88 3.63 2.71
CA ASP A 197 20.82 5.07 2.48
C ASP A 197 19.47 5.56 1.90
N ASP A 198 18.42 4.71 1.82
CA ASP A 198 17.08 5.19 1.42
C ASP A 198 16.38 5.90 2.62
N PRO A 199 16.44 7.25 2.70
CA PRO A 199 16.07 7.99 3.91
C PRO A 199 14.57 8.17 4.10
N GLY A 200 13.72 7.48 3.35
CA GLY A 200 12.35 7.94 3.24
C GLY A 200 11.25 6.88 3.31
N ALA A 201 11.49 5.67 3.82
CA ALA A 201 10.37 4.76 4.01
C ALA A 201 9.48 5.23 5.17
N VAL A 202 8.18 5.32 4.92
CA VAL A 202 7.19 5.42 6.00
C VAL A 202 7.36 4.20 6.90
N MET A 203 7.51 4.39 8.22
CA MET A 203 7.80 3.28 9.14
C MET A 203 6.68 2.23 9.15
N VAL A 204 5.42 2.71 9.21
CA VAL A 204 4.22 1.88 9.28
C VAL A 204 3.22 2.33 8.24
N ASN A 205 2.74 1.39 7.45
CA ASN A 205 1.58 1.54 6.58
C ASN A 205 0.42 0.73 7.12
N GLY A 206 -0.80 1.09 6.78
CA GLY A 206 -1.96 0.29 7.19
C GLY A 206 -3.27 0.71 6.58
N TRP A 207 -4.22 -0.19 6.76
CA TRP A 207 -5.63 0.02 6.48
C TRP A 207 -6.42 0.02 7.78
N LEU A 208 -7.41 0.89 7.85
CA LEU A 208 -8.43 0.91 8.89
C LEU A 208 -9.78 0.62 8.27
N THR A 209 -10.63 -0.14 8.94
CA THR A 209 -12.03 -0.24 8.53
C THR A 209 -12.71 1.12 8.62
N ARG A 210 -13.77 1.32 7.82
CA ARG A 210 -14.59 2.54 7.86
C ARG A 210 -15.13 2.81 9.27
N GLU A 211 -15.58 1.77 9.95
CA GLU A 211 -16.16 1.90 11.28
C GLU A 211 -15.11 2.34 12.30
N TYR A 212 -13.96 1.69 12.32
CA TYR A 212 -12.88 2.04 13.22
C TYR A 212 -12.34 3.44 12.94
N GLY A 213 -12.09 3.76 11.65
CA GLY A 213 -11.65 5.10 11.25
C GLY A 213 -12.62 6.21 11.68
N ARG A 214 -13.93 5.98 11.58
CA ARG A 214 -14.94 6.93 12.09
C ARG A 214 -14.86 7.11 13.60
N ARG A 215 -14.66 6.03 14.36
CA ARG A 215 -14.50 6.08 15.82
C ARG A 215 -13.27 6.91 16.20
N VAL A 216 -12.16 6.72 15.50
CA VAL A 216 -10.93 7.50 15.70
C VAL A 216 -11.17 8.97 15.40
N LEU A 217 -11.72 9.31 14.22
CA LEU A 217 -11.95 10.70 13.81
C LEU A 217 -13.02 11.42 14.65
N ALA A 218 -13.93 10.70 15.30
CA ALA A 218 -14.92 11.30 16.20
C ALA A 218 -14.34 11.72 17.56
N GLN A 219 -13.11 11.30 17.87
CA GLN A 219 -12.44 11.62 19.14
C GLN A 219 -11.22 12.56 18.95
N ALA A 220 -10.85 12.84 17.72
CA ALA A 220 -9.81 13.79 17.35
C ALA A 220 -10.39 15.21 17.21
#